data_cae81134b5069a220a84959d2504ba43
#
_entry.id   cae81134b5069a220a84959d2504ba43
#
_cell.length_a   1.000
_cell.length_b   1.000
_cell.length_c   1.000
_cell.angle_alpha   90.00
_cell.angle_beta   90.00
_cell.angle_gamma   90.00
#
_symmetry.space_group_name_H-M   'P 1'
#
loop_
_entity.id
_entity.type
_entity.pdbx_description
1 polymer ?
#
loop_
_entity_poly.entity_id
_entity_poly.type
_entity_poly.pdbx_seq_one_letter_code
_entity_poly.pdbx_strand_id
1 'polypeptide(L)'
;MEKTNRKTLEEIIRVDHAGERGAIKIYEGQLLALKTIKQDNLLKDKIEEMKEHEKEHLEYFEREIQKRKIKPTYLLPLWDVMGVALGFGTVLLGKKAAMLCTASVEEIIEDHYQNQLRKLGNDEMVLKAKIEKFKDQEANHKNIAYESGVTNKGLYSIMDKVIRMGSRIAITISEKI
;
A
#
# COMPACT_ATOMS: atom_id res chain seq x y z
N MET A 1 -13.25 -14.95 25.55
CA MET A 1 -12.44 -14.65 24.35
C MET A 1 -13.26 -13.73 23.47
N GLU A 2 -12.72 -12.56 23.19
CA GLU A 2 -13.43 -11.55 22.40
C GLU A 2 -13.43 -11.97 20.93
N LYS A 3 -14.62 -12.02 20.33
CA LYS A 3 -14.79 -12.31 18.90
C LYS A 3 -14.66 -11.03 18.09
N THR A 4 -14.09 -11.14 16.90
CA THR A 4 -14.02 -10.02 15.98
C THR A 4 -15.42 -9.58 15.55
N ASN A 5 -15.71 -8.29 15.68
CA ASN A 5 -16.98 -7.75 15.21
C ASN A 5 -17.04 -7.86 13.68
N ARG A 6 -18.16 -8.38 13.14
CA ARG A 6 -18.33 -8.60 11.70
C ARG A 6 -18.11 -7.34 10.87
N LYS A 7 -18.64 -6.20 11.32
CA LYS A 7 -18.45 -4.92 10.63
C LYS A 7 -16.98 -4.52 10.57
N THR A 8 -16.26 -4.65 11.70
CA THR A 8 -14.82 -4.40 11.77
C THR A 8 -14.04 -5.31 10.81
N LEU A 9 -14.40 -6.59 10.75
CA LEU A 9 -13.78 -7.55 9.84
C LEU A 9 -14.00 -7.17 8.36
N GLU A 10 -15.23 -6.77 8.01
CA GLU A 10 -15.56 -6.32 6.64
C GLU A 10 -14.80 -5.04 6.27
N GLU A 11 -14.68 -4.08 7.19
CA GLU A 11 -13.91 -2.86 7.02
C GLU A 11 -12.42 -3.16 6.80
N ILE A 12 -11.83 -4.04 7.61
CA ILE A 12 -10.42 -4.47 7.48
C ILE A 12 -10.17 -5.07 6.10
N ILE A 13 -10.89 -6.11 5.72
CA ILE A 13 -10.64 -6.82 4.45
C ILE A 13 -10.90 -5.92 3.24
N ARG A 14 -11.90 -5.05 3.30
CA ARG A 14 -12.20 -4.10 2.22
C ARG A 14 -11.08 -3.09 2.02
N VAL A 15 -10.59 -2.50 3.10
CA VAL A 15 -9.56 -1.47 3.00
C VAL A 15 -8.21 -2.05 2.60
N ASP A 16 -7.87 -3.25 3.09
CA ASP A 16 -6.63 -3.92 2.72
C ASP A 16 -6.64 -4.29 1.22
N HIS A 17 -7.74 -4.87 0.73
CA HIS A 17 -7.90 -5.11 -0.71
C HIS A 17 -7.71 -3.84 -1.55
N ALA A 18 -8.24 -2.70 -1.09
CA ALA A 18 -8.08 -1.43 -1.79
C ALA A 18 -6.64 -0.87 -1.70
N GLY A 19 -6.00 -1.05 -0.54
CA GLY A 19 -4.63 -0.62 -0.27
C GLY A 19 -3.62 -1.35 -1.16
N GLU A 20 -3.67 -2.69 -1.16
CA GLU A 20 -2.78 -3.51 -1.98
C GLU A 20 -2.94 -3.22 -3.48
N ARG A 21 -4.20 -3.08 -3.94
CA ARG A 21 -4.45 -2.67 -5.32
C ARG A 21 -3.87 -1.28 -5.61
N GLY A 22 -4.02 -0.34 -4.70
CA GLY A 22 -3.46 1.01 -4.82
C GLY A 22 -1.93 1.01 -4.88
N ALA A 23 -1.26 0.22 -4.05
CA ALA A 23 0.20 0.05 -4.05
C ALA A 23 0.70 -0.51 -5.40
N ILE A 24 0.06 -1.57 -5.92
CA ILE A 24 0.35 -2.09 -7.26
C ILE A 24 0.24 -0.98 -8.32
N LYS A 25 -0.81 -0.14 -8.26
CA LYS A 25 -1.00 0.95 -9.23
C LYS A 25 0.06 2.03 -9.12
N ILE A 26 0.54 2.34 -7.93
CA ILE A 26 1.68 3.24 -7.73
C ILE A 26 2.93 2.64 -8.39
N TYR A 27 3.24 1.38 -8.16
CA TYR A 27 4.39 0.71 -8.79
C TYR A 27 4.25 0.60 -10.31
N GLU A 28 3.04 0.33 -10.82
CA GLU A 28 2.79 0.35 -12.28
C GLU A 28 3.06 1.74 -12.88
N GLY A 29 2.65 2.81 -12.22
CA GLY A 29 2.95 4.17 -12.64
C GLY A 29 4.44 4.48 -12.62
N GLN A 30 5.15 4.07 -11.57
CA GLN A 30 6.61 4.21 -11.47
C GLN A 30 7.33 3.45 -12.60
N LEU A 31 6.97 2.20 -12.84
CA LEU A 31 7.54 1.37 -13.91
C LEU A 31 7.24 1.94 -15.30
N LEU A 32 6.05 2.47 -15.52
CA LEU A 32 5.68 3.13 -16.78
C LEU A 32 6.59 4.34 -17.04
N ALA A 33 6.83 5.19 -16.05
CA ALA A 33 7.70 6.34 -16.17
C ALA A 33 9.17 5.94 -16.42
N LEU A 34 9.66 4.91 -15.73
CA LEU A 34 11.01 4.37 -15.94
C LEU A 34 11.20 3.80 -17.34
N LYS A 35 10.18 3.15 -17.88
CA LYS A 35 10.20 2.58 -19.23
C LYS A 35 10.18 3.67 -20.32
N THR A 36 9.43 4.76 -20.10
CA THR A 36 9.13 5.74 -21.16
C THR A 36 10.05 6.96 -21.15
N ILE A 37 10.54 7.37 -19.97
CA ILE A 37 11.18 8.68 -19.82
C ILE A 37 12.57 8.56 -19.17
N LYS A 38 12.73 7.70 -18.18
CA LYS A 38 13.95 7.61 -17.35
C LYS A 38 14.37 6.17 -17.18
N GLN A 39 15.37 5.71 -17.90
CA GLN A 39 15.92 4.37 -17.71
C GLN A 39 16.82 4.35 -16.45
N ASP A 40 16.40 3.63 -15.42
CA ASP A 40 17.18 3.25 -14.24
C ASP A 40 16.84 1.79 -13.91
N ASN A 41 17.69 0.88 -14.41
CA ASN A 41 17.45 -0.55 -14.28
C ASN A 41 17.48 -1.00 -12.81
N LEU A 42 18.36 -0.46 -11.98
CA LEU A 42 18.45 -0.82 -10.58
C LEU A 42 17.19 -0.41 -9.80
N LEU A 43 16.67 0.78 -10.09
CA LEU A 43 15.42 1.23 -9.49
C LEU A 43 14.22 0.40 -9.99
N LYS A 44 14.22 0.09 -11.29
CA LYS A 44 13.19 -0.74 -11.92
C LYS A 44 13.12 -2.11 -11.26
N ASP A 45 14.27 -2.81 -11.10
CA ASP A 45 14.31 -4.16 -10.53
C ASP A 45 13.76 -4.17 -9.09
N LYS A 46 14.12 -3.16 -8.28
CA LYS A 46 13.59 -3.00 -6.91
C LYS A 46 12.06 -2.81 -6.89
N ILE A 47 11.53 -1.98 -7.79
CA ILE A 47 10.09 -1.73 -7.86
C ILE A 47 9.34 -2.97 -8.38
N GLU A 48 9.91 -3.70 -9.32
CA GLU A 48 9.33 -4.96 -9.81
C GLU A 48 9.25 -6.00 -8.69
N GLU A 49 10.31 -6.15 -7.89
CA GLU A 49 10.32 -7.06 -6.73
C GLU A 49 9.24 -6.70 -5.71
N MET A 50 9.18 -5.44 -5.28
CA MET A 50 8.14 -4.99 -4.35
C MET A 50 6.74 -5.22 -4.92
N LYS A 51 6.51 -4.87 -6.18
CA LYS A 51 5.22 -5.10 -6.84
C LYS A 51 4.79 -6.57 -6.87
N GLU A 52 5.70 -7.52 -7.00
CA GLU A 52 5.35 -8.95 -6.94
C GLU A 52 4.87 -9.36 -5.54
N HIS A 53 5.43 -8.79 -4.47
CA HIS A 53 4.92 -9.00 -3.12
C HIS A 53 3.49 -8.45 -2.96
N GLU A 54 3.21 -7.23 -3.48
CA GLU A 54 1.87 -6.66 -3.44
C GLU A 54 0.83 -7.51 -4.18
N LYS A 55 1.23 -8.21 -5.25
CA LYS A 55 0.32 -9.14 -5.93
C LYS A 55 -0.06 -10.31 -5.03
N GLU A 56 0.89 -10.87 -4.25
CA GLU A 56 0.59 -11.92 -3.27
C GLU A 56 -0.42 -11.42 -2.24
N HIS A 57 -0.23 -10.19 -1.75
CA HIS A 57 -1.13 -9.56 -0.78
C HIS A 57 -2.53 -9.37 -1.37
N LEU A 58 -2.62 -8.74 -2.55
CA LEU A 58 -3.88 -8.50 -3.24
C LEU A 58 -4.66 -9.80 -3.48
N GLU A 59 -4.00 -10.84 -4.01
CA GLU A 59 -4.62 -12.14 -4.26
C GLU A 59 -5.18 -12.77 -2.96
N TYR A 60 -4.49 -12.57 -1.85
CA TYR A 60 -4.99 -13.05 -0.55
C TYR A 60 -6.29 -12.33 -0.16
N PHE A 61 -6.32 -11.00 -0.23
CA PHE A 61 -7.51 -10.24 0.12
C PHE A 61 -8.66 -10.40 -0.90
N GLU A 62 -8.38 -10.61 -2.17
CA GLU A 62 -9.41 -11.00 -3.17
C GLU A 62 -10.09 -12.31 -2.78
N ARG A 63 -9.30 -13.32 -2.37
CA ARG A 63 -9.86 -14.60 -1.88
C ARG A 63 -10.71 -14.41 -0.61
N GLU A 64 -10.26 -13.59 0.34
CA GLU A 64 -11.03 -13.31 1.56
C GLU A 64 -12.34 -12.55 1.25
N ILE A 65 -12.31 -11.60 0.33
CA ILE A 65 -13.52 -10.89 -0.17
C ILE A 65 -14.54 -11.89 -0.73
N GLN A 66 -14.11 -12.78 -1.62
CA GLN A 66 -14.98 -13.77 -2.24
C GLN A 66 -15.52 -14.78 -1.22
N LYS A 67 -14.64 -15.36 -0.40
CA LYS A 67 -14.98 -16.34 0.64
C LYS A 67 -16.00 -15.81 1.65
N ARG A 68 -15.84 -14.57 2.06
CA ARG A 68 -16.67 -13.93 3.09
C ARG A 68 -17.84 -13.13 2.53
N LYS A 69 -17.95 -13.04 1.18
CA LYS A 69 -18.97 -12.25 0.45
C LYS A 69 -18.95 -10.78 0.86
N ILE A 70 -17.78 -10.22 1.04
CA ILE A 70 -17.58 -8.80 1.34
C ILE A 70 -17.61 -8.02 0.03
N LYS A 71 -18.19 -6.82 0.05
CA LYS A 71 -18.15 -5.93 -1.11
C LYS A 71 -16.85 -5.12 -1.11
N PRO A 72 -16.08 -5.12 -2.20
CA PRO A 72 -14.95 -4.20 -2.33
C PRO A 72 -15.45 -2.74 -2.34
N THR A 73 -14.56 -1.79 -2.08
CA THR A 73 -14.90 -0.38 -2.20
C THR A 73 -15.25 -0.01 -3.64
N TYR A 74 -16.25 0.87 -3.81
CA TYR A 74 -16.62 1.41 -5.12
C TYR A 74 -15.59 2.38 -5.71
N LEU A 75 -14.60 2.78 -4.92
CA LEU A 75 -13.58 3.75 -5.30
C LEU A 75 -12.36 3.13 -6.01
N LEU A 76 -12.32 1.81 -6.22
CA LEU A 76 -11.19 1.16 -6.90
C LEU A 76 -10.79 1.85 -8.21
N PRO A 77 -11.73 2.23 -9.14
CA PRO A 77 -11.31 2.91 -10.37
C PRO A 77 -10.64 4.28 -10.13
N LEU A 78 -11.05 4.98 -9.07
CA LEU A 78 -10.42 6.25 -8.68
C LEU A 78 -9.01 6.02 -8.14
N TRP A 79 -8.85 5.03 -7.25
CA TRP A 79 -7.54 4.69 -6.68
C TRP A 79 -6.58 4.16 -7.74
N ASP A 80 -7.07 3.41 -8.74
CA ASP A 80 -6.26 2.95 -9.88
C ASP A 80 -5.64 4.14 -10.64
N VAL A 81 -6.47 5.13 -11.00
CA VAL A 81 -5.99 6.32 -11.73
C VAL A 81 -5.04 7.15 -10.87
N MET A 82 -5.40 7.39 -9.60
CA MET A 82 -4.58 8.19 -8.70
C MET A 82 -3.26 7.50 -8.37
N GLY A 83 -3.25 6.19 -8.17
CA GLY A 83 -2.04 5.42 -7.92
C GLY A 83 -1.06 5.49 -9.09
N VAL A 84 -1.54 5.24 -10.32
CA VAL A 84 -0.70 5.36 -11.53
C VAL A 84 -0.17 6.79 -11.70
N ALA A 85 -1.01 7.81 -11.53
CA ALA A 85 -0.59 9.20 -11.66
C ALA A 85 0.44 9.60 -10.59
N LEU A 86 0.27 9.17 -9.35
CA LEU A 86 1.20 9.41 -8.25
C LEU A 86 2.55 8.72 -8.53
N GLY A 87 2.52 7.43 -8.85
CA GLY A 87 3.73 6.67 -9.16
C GLY A 87 4.51 7.27 -10.33
N PHE A 88 3.84 7.55 -11.43
CA PHE A 88 4.43 8.17 -12.61
C PHE A 88 5.03 9.55 -12.29
N GLY A 89 4.27 10.40 -11.63
CA GLY A 89 4.70 11.76 -11.28
C GLY A 89 5.92 11.80 -10.35
N THR A 90 5.99 10.87 -9.39
CA THR A 90 7.14 10.81 -8.47
C THR A 90 8.44 10.39 -9.16
N VAL A 91 8.40 9.52 -10.17
CA VAL A 91 9.59 9.19 -10.99
C VAL A 91 10.06 10.38 -11.81
N LEU A 92 9.15 11.21 -12.33
CA LEU A 92 9.52 12.44 -13.03
C LEU A 92 10.33 13.40 -12.15
N LEU A 93 10.00 13.46 -10.86
CA LEU A 93 10.72 14.24 -9.86
C LEU A 93 12.07 13.60 -9.45
N GLY A 94 12.31 12.35 -9.85
CA GLY A 94 13.56 11.64 -9.67
C GLY A 94 13.48 10.46 -8.70
N LYS A 95 14.55 9.64 -8.69
CA LYS A 95 14.65 8.43 -7.88
C LYS A 95 14.31 8.64 -6.40
N LYS A 96 14.83 9.73 -5.80
CA LYS A 96 14.55 10.04 -4.39
C LYS A 96 13.08 10.31 -4.11
N ALA A 97 12.38 10.95 -5.06
CA ALA A 97 10.96 11.22 -4.94
C ALA A 97 10.13 9.93 -5.11
N ALA A 98 10.51 9.06 -6.05
CA ALA A 98 9.87 7.76 -6.23
C ALA A 98 10.00 6.89 -4.96
N MET A 99 11.21 6.79 -4.41
CA MET A 99 11.43 6.01 -3.18
C MET A 99 10.82 6.67 -1.94
N LEU A 100 10.75 8.00 -1.87
CA LEU A 100 10.03 8.68 -0.80
C LEU A 100 8.52 8.36 -0.86
N CYS A 101 7.95 8.29 -2.06
CA CYS A 101 6.56 7.89 -2.24
C CYS A 101 6.33 6.48 -1.67
N THR A 102 7.17 5.52 -2.05
CA THR A 102 7.14 4.17 -1.49
C THR A 102 7.25 4.21 0.04
N ALA A 103 8.29 4.81 0.61
CA ALA A 103 8.48 4.87 2.06
C ALA A 103 7.28 5.49 2.80
N SER A 104 6.69 6.55 2.23
CA SER A 104 5.55 7.26 2.85
C SER A 104 4.27 6.43 2.84
N VAL A 105 4.04 5.68 1.77
CA VAL A 105 2.87 4.80 1.64
C VAL A 105 3.02 3.59 2.57
N GLU A 106 4.16 2.89 2.49
CA GLU A 106 4.38 1.67 3.26
C GLU A 106 4.38 1.91 4.78
N GLU A 107 4.87 3.06 5.24
CA GLU A 107 4.78 3.42 6.66
C GLU A 107 3.33 3.59 7.13
N ILE A 108 2.46 4.13 6.28
CA ILE A 108 1.03 4.27 6.61
C ILE A 108 0.34 2.89 6.59
N ILE A 109 0.69 2.02 5.65
CA ILE A 109 0.15 0.65 5.57
C ILE A 109 0.61 -0.18 6.77
N GLU A 110 1.90 -0.13 7.12
CA GLU A 110 2.45 -0.80 8.30
C GLU A 110 1.72 -0.40 9.59
N ASP A 111 1.54 0.91 9.82
CA ASP A 111 0.78 1.45 10.96
C ASP A 111 -0.67 0.96 10.94
N HIS A 112 -1.27 0.90 9.75
CA HIS A 112 -2.64 0.44 9.57
C HIS A 112 -2.78 -1.04 9.93
N TYR A 113 -1.93 -1.91 9.41
CA TYR A 113 -1.86 -3.33 9.77
C TYR A 113 -1.63 -3.54 11.27
N GLN A 114 -0.73 -2.78 11.89
CA GLN A 114 -0.50 -2.87 13.32
C GLN A 114 -1.76 -2.53 14.13
N ASN A 115 -2.56 -1.58 13.68
CA ASN A 115 -3.83 -1.23 14.33
C ASN A 115 -4.91 -2.29 14.12
N GLN A 116 -4.95 -2.94 12.96
CA GLN A 116 -5.87 -4.03 12.67
C GLN A 116 -5.59 -5.27 13.52
N LEU A 117 -4.32 -5.63 13.70
CA LEU A 117 -3.92 -6.75 14.56
C LEU A 117 -4.44 -6.62 16.01
N ARG A 118 -4.61 -5.39 16.49
CA ARG A 118 -5.20 -5.11 17.82
C ARG A 118 -6.73 -5.27 17.85
N LYS A 119 -7.40 -5.11 16.73
CA LYS A 119 -8.87 -5.18 16.59
C LYS A 119 -9.36 -6.60 16.32
N LEU A 120 -8.51 -7.47 15.76
CA LEU A 120 -8.84 -8.84 15.42
C LEU A 120 -8.80 -9.75 16.64
N GLY A 121 -9.86 -10.52 16.84
CA GLY A 121 -9.97 -11.51 17.91
C GLY A 121 -9.24 -12.83 17.58
N ASN A 122 -9.30 -13.76 18.52
CA ASN A 122 -8.69 -15.10 18.36
C ASN A 122 -9.48 -16.00 17.39
N ASP A 123 -10.69 -15.62 17.03
CA ASP A 123 -11.48 -16.28 15.97
C ASP A 123 -10.94 -16.04 14.56
N GLU A 124 -10.04 -15.04 14.38
CA GLU A 124 -9.42 -14.70 13.12
C GLU A 124 -7.89 -14.94 13.09
N MET A 125 -7.41 -15.98 13.75
CA MET A 125 -5.97 -16.28 13.86
C MET A 125 -5.26 -16.41 12.52
N VAL A 126 -5.91 -16.99 11.49
CA VAL A 126 -5.32 -17.16 10.17
C VAL A 126 -5.14 -15.80 9.48
N LEU A 127 -6.14 -14.92 9.57
CA LEU A 127 -6.07 -13.57 9.03
C LEU A 127 -5.01 -12.75 9.77
N LYS A 128 -4.95 -12.86 11.10
CA LYS A 128 -3.92 -12.18 11.91
C LYS A 128 -2.50 -12.57 11.49
N ALA A 129 -2.24 -13.86 11.35
CA ALA A 129 -0.92 -14.35 10.92
C ALA A 129 -0.53 -13.84 9.51
N LYS A 130 -1.51 -13.73 8.60
CA LYS A 130 -1.28 -13.17 7.26
C LYS A 130 -0.99 -11.68 7.30
N ILE A 131 -1.80 -10.90 8.01
CA ILE A 131 -1.58 -9.46 8.18
C ILE A 131 -0.23 -9.18 8.86
N GLU A 132 0.17 -9.99 9.83
CA GLU A 132 1.48 -9.85 10.47
C GLU A 132 2.62 -10.11 9.48
N LYS A 133 2.54 -11.18 8.65
CA LYS A 133 3.51 -11.43 7.58
C LYS A 133 3.58 -10.26 6.61
N PHE A 134 2.44 -9.75 6.14
CA PHE A 134 2.39 -8.65 5.18
C PHE A 134 2.96 -7.37 5.80
N LYS A 135 2.58 -7.03 7.03
CA LYS A 135 3.17 -5.90 7.76
C LYS A 135 4.71 -5.94 7.79
N ASP A 136 5.29 -7.13 8.02
CA ASP A 136 6.75 -7.27 8.02
C ASP A 136 7.36 -7.09 6.62
N GLN A 137 6.63 -7.47 5.57
CA GLN A 137 7.04 -7.22 4.18
C GLN A 137 6.97 -5.72 3.85
N GLU A 138 5.91 -4.99 4.28
CA GLU A 138 5.82 -3.53 4.12
C GLU A 138 6.95 -2.79 4.85
N ALA A 139 7.29 -3.24 6.06
CA ALA A 139 8.46 -2.71 6.78
C ALA A 139 9.75 -2.91 5.98
N ASN A 140 9.90 -4.03 5.27
CA ASN A 140 11.03 -4.27 4.39
C ASN A 140 11.01 -3.35 3.15
N HIS A 141 9.87 -3.18 2.46
CA HIS A 141 9.73 -2.24 1.33
C HIS A 141 10.10 -0.81 1.75
N LYS A 142 9.62 -0.38 2.91
CA LYS A 142 9.99 0.91 3.52
C LYS A 142 11.50 1.02 3.71
N ASN A 143 12.16 -0.01 4.25
CA ASN A 143 13.60 -0.01 4.47
C ASN A 143 14.39 0.06 3.16
N ILE A 144 14.01 -0.72 2.14
CA ILE A 144 14.59 -0.65 0.79
C ILE A 144 14.49 0.77 0.23
N ALA A 145 13.36 1.44 0.46
CA ALA A 145 13.16 2.81 0.03
C ALA A 145 14.11 3.77 0.74
N TYR A 146 14.25 3.68 2.07
CA TYR A 146 15.17 4.53 2.84
C TYR A 146 16.63 4.29 2.46
N GLU A 147 17.07 3.05 2.28
CA GLU A 147 18.41 2.69 1.82
C GLU A 147 18.74 3.23 0.42
N SER A 148 17.72 3.53 -0.37
CA SER A 148 17.85 4.15 -1.70
C SER A 148 18.15 5.66 -1.64
N GLY A 149 18.43 6.20 -0.45
CA GLY A 149 18.88 7.58 -0.24
C GLY A 149 17.74 8.59 -0.13
N VAL A 150 16.59 8.16 0.39
CA VAL A 150 15.46 9.06 0.67
C VAL A 150 15.88 10.14 1.67
N THR A 151 15.45 11.36 1.41
CA THR A 151 15.61 12.50 2.30
C THR A 151 14.27 13.12 2.61
N ASN A 152 14.05 13.51 3.86
CA ASN A 152 12.83 14.20 4.29
C ASN A 152 13.12 15.66 4.66
N LYS A 153 13.76 16.41 3.73
CA LYS A 153 14.12 17.82 3.90
C LYS A 153 13.58 18.67 2.76
N GLY A 154 13.24 19.91 3.07
CA GLY A 154 12.76 20.88 2.07
C GLY A 154 11.48 20.41 1.37
N LEU A 155 11.46 20.43 0.04
CA LEU A 155 10.31 20.05 -0.77
C LEU A 155 9.89 18.57 -0.56
N TYR A 156 10.84 17.68 -0.29
CA TYR A 156 10.56 16.28 0.02
C TYR A 156 9.74 16.10 1.31
N SER A 157 9.94 16.97 2.31
CA SER A 157 9.13 16.94 3.53
C SER A 157 7.66 17.32 3.27
N ILE A 158 7.44 18.25 2.35
CA ILE A 158 6.07 18.61 1.94
C ILE A 158 5.42 17.45 1.18
N MET A 159 6.15 16.86 0.24
CA MET A 159 5.69 15.72 -0.54
C MET A 159 5.32 14.52 0.37
N ASP A 160 6.18 14.18 1.33
CA ASP A 160 5.92 13.14 2.33
C ASP A 160 4.59 13.38 3.07
N LYS A 161 4.40 14.60 3.59
CA LYS A 161 3.16 14.97 4.30
C LYS A 161 1.91 14.84 3.42
N VAL A 162 2.01 15.27 2.17
CA VAL A 162 0.89 15.20 1.21
C VAL A 162 0.55 13.73 0.89
N ILE A 163 1.56 12.90 0.62
CA ILE A 163 1.36 11.47 0.33
C ILE A 163 0.74 10.77 1.54
N ARG A 164 1.30 10.94 2.74
CA ARG A 164 0.77 10.34 3.98
C ARG A 164 -0.66 10.77 4.26
N MET A 165 -0.97 12.05 4.07
CA MET A 165 -2.33 12.57 4.24
C MET A 165 -3.28 11.94 3.22
N GLY A 166 -2.89 11.88 1.96
CA GLY A 166 -3.67 11.24 0.89
C GLY A 166 -3.94 9.76 1.18
N SER A 167 -2.92 9.00 1.59
CA SER A 167 -3.04 7.59 1.96
C SER A 167 -4.00 7.38 3.13
N ARG A 168 -3.92 8.21 4.19
CA ARG A 168 -4.84 8.14 5.33
C ARG A 168 -6.28 8.44 4.93
N ILE A 169 -6.50 9.42 4.05
CA ILE A 169 -7.82 9.74 3.52
C ILE A 169 -8.36 8.57 2.71
N ALA A 170 -7.56 7.99 1.81
CA ALA A 170 -7.94 6.84 0.99
C ALA A 170 -8.32 5.64 1.87
N ILE A 171 -7.54 5.32 2.89
CA ILE A 171 -7.82 4.28 3.88
C ILE A 171 -9.16 4.55 4.57
N THR A 172 -9.32 5.75 5.16
CA THR A 172 -10.52 6.10 5.93
C THR A 172 -11.80 6.01 5.10
N ILE A 173 -11.74 6.42 3.84
CA ILE A 173 -12.90 6.35 2.94
C ILE A 173 -13.14 4.90 2.51
N SER A 174 -12.10 4.16 2.11
CA SER A 174 -12.23 2.77 1.65
C SER A 174 -12.72 1.80 2.73
N GLU A 175 -12.48 2.09 4.01
CA GLU A 175 -13.09 1.34 5.10
C GLU A 175 -14.63 1.39 5.08
N LYS A 176 -15.21 2.51 4.68
CA LYS A 176 -16.65 2.80 4.85
C LYS A 176 -17.50 2.49 3.62
N ILE A 177 -16.94 2.57 2.41
CA ILE A 177 -17.72 2.47 1.17
C ILE A 177 -17.10 1.52 0.15
#